data_6e97bdda030532f981e567868ceb7005
#
_entry.id   6e97bdda030532f981e567868ceb7005
#
_cell.length_a   1.000
_cell.length_b   1.000
_cell.length_c   1.000
_cell.angle_alpha   90.00
_cell.angle_beta   90.00
_cell.angle_gamma   90.00
#
_symmetry.space_group_name_H-M   'P 1'
#
loop_
_entity.id
_entity.type
_entity.pdbx_description
1 polymer ?
#
loop_
_entity_poly.entity_id
_entity_poly.type
_entity_poly.pdbx_seq_one_letter_code
_entity_poly.pdbx_strand_id
1 'polypeptide(L)'
;MLALVASMVVAAAPPLRLSSLLEEARERNPEIRAALAQARAAAGAVSPAGALDDPMLMVQYWNGPIDFSTVPIMIQLTQTFPLGGKRGAREDAAAADARATQADAAAKLQDVEREVTQAYGELFMTERILQVHEETLDVLRKLSTVAADRVAAGRGEVVDGLKARSELLKEEGEHERLVATQVSAAARLRALLAREADSPLGPTEEPPLLGTLPADDALRARALEHRPEVQAAGAAVQAAEARVRLASAAAVPDVTPILGYMHVFGAPPQNNFLFLGVQANLPIFRGSKIEPSVSAARARVEAAQALAEALRNRITAQVTAAAAQLRAGQRLVEISRRLIPLARQTLDSSLSAYASGRIGLLTVLDSEREALMRQEDLARQLAAYAQQQADLERALGGGLGVRP
;
A
#
# COMPACT_ATOMS: atom_id res chain seq x y z
N MET A 1 -21.93 18.08 52.55
CA MET A 1 -20.98 17.85 51.45
C MET A 1 -21.75 17.20 50.29
N LEU A 2 -22.23 18.05 49.38
CA LEU A 2 -22.88 17.60 48.14
C LEU A 2 -21.77 17.24 47.12
N ALA A 3 -21.70 15.98 46.72
CA ALA A 3 -20.86 15.53 45.63
C ALA A 3 -21.56 15.90 44.30
N LEU A 4 -20.99 16.82 43.55
CA LEU A 4 -21.36 17.11 42.17
C LEU A 4 -20.89 15.91 41.30
N VAL A 5 -21.82 15.06 40.89
CA VAL A 5 -21.57 14.09 39.80
C VAL A 5 -21.61 14.90 38.50
N ALA A 6 -20.44 15.26 38.00
CA ALA A 6 -20.30 15.82 36.65
C ALA A 6 -20.61 14.69 35.66
N SER A 7 -21.82 14.67 35.12
CA SER A 7 -22.19 13.84 33.97
C SER A 7 -21.37 14.34 32.77
N MET A 8 -20.31 13.61 32.46
CA MET A 8 -19.52 13.83 31.25
C MET A 8 -20.40 13.39 30.06
N VAL A 9 -21.05 14.35 29.41
CA VAL A 9 -21.69 14.14 28.11
C VAL A 9 -20.57 13.78 27.15
N VAL A 10 -20.38 12.49 26.90
CA VAL A 10 -19.51 12.02 25.79
C VAL A 10 -20.14 12.58 24.52
N ALA A 11 -19.61 13.67 24.01
CA ALA A 11 -20.01 14.18 22.70
C ALA A 11 -19.79 13.05 21.69
N ALA A 12 -20.87 12.68 20.99
CA ALA A 12 -20.78 11.67 19.93
C ALA A 12 -19.70 12.10 18.93
N ALA A 13 -18.76 11.21 18.65
CA ALA A 13 -17.70 11.48 17.69
C ALA A 13 -18.34 11.82 16.33
N PRO A 14 -17.81 12.79 15.58
CA PRO A 14 -18.37 13.13 14.27
C PRO A 14 -18.32 11.93 13.33
N PRO A 15 -19.25 11.85 12.36
CA PRO A 15 -19.29 10.74 11.43
C PRO A 15 -17.97 10.64 10.64
N LEU A 16 -17.51 9.41 10.42
CA LEU A 16 -16.28 9.12 9.69
C LEU A 16 -16.51 9.31 8.19
N ARG A 17 -15.74 10.21 7.60
CA ARG A 17 -15.72 10.41 6.15
C ARG A 17 -14.46 9.80 5.56
N LEU A 18 -14.60 8.99 4.53
CA LEU A 18 -13.47 8.32 3.87
C LEU A 18 -12.39 9.32 3.42
N SER A 19 -12.79 10.49 2.87
CA SER A 19 -11.84 11.51 2.42
C SER A 19 -10.92 12.02 3.53
N SER A 20 -11.49 12.28 4.72
CA SER A 20 -10.68 12.74 5.86
C SER A 20 -9.75 11.65 6.41
N LEU A 21 -10.16 10.39 6.36
CA LEU A 21 -9.33 9.25 6.76
C LEU A 21 -8.16 9.04 5.80
N LEU A 22 -8.36 9.24 4.50
CA LEU A 22 -7.29 9.16 3.50
C LEU A 22 -6.26 10.29 3.72
N GLU A 23 -6.70 11.51 4.02
CA GLU A 23 -5.80 12.62 4.35
C GLU A 23 -5.00 12.33 5.62
N GLU A 24 -5.65 11.85 6.67
CA GLU A 24 -4.97 11.48 7.91
C GLU A 24 -3.95 10.34 7.71
N ALA A 25 -4.29 9.32 6.91
CA ALA A 25 -3.37 8.23 6.59
C ALA A 25 -2.14 8.73 5.83
N ARG A 26 -2.31 9.65 4.86
CA ARG A 26 -1.18 10.26 4.13
C ARG A 26 -0.19 10.96 5.05
N GLU A 27 -0.69 11.62 6.09
CA GLU A 27 0.14 12.38 7.01
C GLU A 27 0.78 11.51 8.10
N ARG A 28 0.05 10.53 8.62
CA ARG A 28 0.42 9.83 9.86
C ARG A 28 0.92 8.41 9.64
N ASN A 29 0.54 7.73 8.55
CA ASN A 29 0.85 6.33 8.37
C ASN A 29 2.38 6.09 8.34
N PRO A 30 2.91 5.18 9.20
CA PRO A 30 4.35 4.94 9.30
C PRO A 30 4.95 4.33 8.03
N GLU A 31 4.19 3.53 7.27
CA GLU A 31 4.67 2.90 6.04
C GLU A 31 4.88 3.93 4.93
N ILE A 32 3.98 4.91 4.81
CA ILE A 32 4.16 6.05 3.89
C ILE A 32 5.40 6.86 4.29
N ARG A 33 5.56 7.17 5.59
CA ARG A 33 6.74 7.91 6.07
C ARG A 33 8.03 7.15 5.82
N ALA A 34 8.04 5.83 6.00
CA ALA A 34 9.20 4.99 5.71
C ALA A 34 9.55 5.00 4.22
N ALA A 35 8.56 4.85 3.33
CA ALA A 35 8.76 4.88 1.87
C ALA A 35 9.30 6.25 1.39
N LEU A 36 8.76 7.35 1.91
CA LEU A 36 9.25 8.70 1.61
C LEU A 36 10.67 8.94 2.16
N ALA A 37 11.02 8.36 3.30
CA ALA A 37 12.38 8.43 3.84
C ALA A 37 13.38 7.65 2.95
N GLN A 38 12.98 6.47 2.46
CA GLN A 38 13.78 5.68 1.52
C GLN A 38 14.00 6.43 0.20
N ALA A 39 12.96 7.07 -0.34
CA ALA A 39 13.09 7.91 -1.55
C ALA A 39 14.06 9.08 -1.33
N ARG A 40 13.99 9.75 -0.18
CA ARG A 40 14.96 10.82 0.18
C ARG A 40 16.38 10.29 0.34
N ALA A 41 16.57 9.12 0.92
CA ALA A 41 17.86 8.48 1.06
C ALA A 41 18.46 8.14 -0.31
N ALA A 42 17.66 7.57 -1.22
CA ALA A 42 18.07 7.28 -2.59
C ALA A 42 18.46 8.56 -3.36
N ALA A 43 17.67 9.63 -3.22
CA ALA A 43 17.99 10.93 -3.82
C ALA A 43 19.29 11.53 -3.24
N GLY A 44 19.52 11.37 -1.94
CA GLY A 44 20.76 11.81 -1.28
C GLY A 44 22.01 11.02 -1.73
N ALA A 45 21.85 9.80 -2.25
CA ALA A 45 22.94 8.97 -2.73
C ALA A 45 23.42 9.35 -4.16
N VAL A 46 22.68 10.19 -4.89
CA VAL A 46 23.01 10.56 -6.28
C VAL A 46 24.34 11.33 -6.37
N SER A 47 24.45 12.42 -5.62
CA SER A 47 25.65 13.25 -5.65
C SER A 47 26.92 12.50 -5.21
N PRO A 48 26.92 11.71 -4.12
CA PRO A 48 28.05 10.87 -3.75
C PRO A 48 28.46 9.86 -4.83
N ALA A 49 27.51 9.29 -5.57
CA ALA A 49 27.80 8.32 -6.64
C ALA A 49 28.65 8.92 -7.78
N GLY A 50 28.46 10.21 -8.06
CA GLY A 50 29.26 10.97 -9.04
C GLY A 50 30.49 11.69 -8.45
N ALA A 51 30.68 11.65 -7.12
CA ALA A 51 31.80 12.32 -6.50
C ALA A 51 33.18 11.69 -6.87
N LEU A 52 34.23 12.45 -6.68
CA LEU A 52 35.57 11.86 -6.67
C LEU A 52 35.79 11.11 -5.36
N ASP A 53 36.56 10.02 -5.44
CA ASP A 53 37.03 9.35 -4.24
C ASP A 53 37.93 10.32 -3.44
N ASP A 54 37.99 10.18 -2.12
CA ASP A 54 38.83 11.04 -1.27
C ASP A 54 40.28 10.88 -1.59
N PRO A 55 41.11 11.97 -1.47
CA PRO A 55 42.55 11.89 -1.57
C PRO A 55 43.12 10.94 -0.51
N MET A 56 43.98 10.05 -0.93
CA MET A 56 44.64 9.11 -0.02
C MET A 56 46.01 9.66 0.40
N LEU A 57 46.21 9.81 1.70
CA LEU A 57 47.51 10.11 2.30
C LEU A 57 48.16 8.79 2.75
N MET A 58 49.31 8.47 2.20
CA MET A 58 50.11 7.31 2.61
C MET A 58 51.37 7.80 3.33
N VAL A 59 51.65 7.23 4.50
CA VAL A 59 52.92 7.40 5.21
C VAL A 59 53.56 6.03 5.27
N GLN A 60 54.71 5.89 4.64
CA GLN A 60 55.47 4.63 4.55
C GLN A 60 56.80 4.77 5.21
N TYR A 61 57.12 3.81 6.04
CA TYR A 61 58.42 3.67 6.69
C TYR A 61 59.01 2.33 6.27
N TRP A 62 60.25 2.37 5.73
CA TRP A 62 60.96 1.15 5.36
C TRP A 62 61.71 0.60 6.54
N ASN A 63 61.41 -0.61 6.96
CA ASN A 63 62.10 -1.29 8.02
C ASN A 63 63.44 -1.85 7.52
N GLY A 64 64.53 -1.09 7.73
CA GLY A 64 65.88 -1.63 7.77
C GLY A 64 66.20 -2.14 9.18
N PRO A 65 67.39 -2.64 9.48
CA PRO A 65 67.82 -2.87 10.83
C PRO A 65 67.56 -1.61 11.65
N ILE A 66 67.12 -1.75 12.93
CA ILE A 66 66.59 -0.67 13.77
C ILE A 66 67.64 0.42 14.05
N ASP A 67 68.06 1.07 13.04
CA ASP A 67 68.87 2.26 13.09
C ASP A 67 68.11 3.41 12.41
N PHE A 68 67.44 4.22 13.24
CA PHE A 68 66.65 5.37 12.79
C PHE A 68 67.49 6.43 12.05
N SER A 69 68.80 6.28 12.04
CA SER A 69 69.73 7.24 11.40
C SER A 69 69.81 7.14 9.87
N THR A 70 69.28 6.05 9.27
CA THR A 70 69.36 5.82 7.80
C THR A 70 68.06 5.36 7.15
N VAL A 71 66.95 5.39 7.86
CA VAL A 71 65.70 4.85 7.37
C VAL A 71 64.87 5.92 6.63
N PRO A 72 64.45 5.68 5.39
CA PRO A 72 63.58 6.62 4.67
C PRO A 72 62.16 6.62 5.19
N ILE A 73 61.60 7.81 5.38
CA ILE A 73 60.16 8.05 5.55
C ILE A 73 59.64 8.65 4.26
N MET A 74 58.58 8.07 3.70
CA MET A 74 57.90 8.58 2.54
C MET A 74 56.47 8.98 2.92
N ILE A 75 56.07 10.17 2.55
CA ILE A 75 54.70 10.67 2.66
C ILE A 75 54.25 10.95 1.22
N GLN A 76 53.12 10.38 0.85
CA GLN A 76 52.56 10.63 -0.48
C GLN A 76 51.03 10.89 -0.41
N LEU A 77 50.58 11.83 -1.22
CA LEU A 77 49.19 12.16 -1.47
C LEU A 77 48.82 11.68 -2.87
N THR A 78 47.76 10.92 -2.97
CA THR A 78 47.25 10.41 -4.25
C THR A 78 45.79 10.77 -4.42
N GLN A 79 45.39 11.10 -5.66
CA GLN A 79 44.00 11.35 -6.01
C GLN A 79 43.66 10.62 -7.31
N THR A 80 42.66 9.73 -7.27
CA THR A 80 42.22 9.03 -8.49
C THR A 80 41.18 9.85 -9.25
N PHE A 81 41.36 9.99 -10.54
CA PHE A 81 40.47 10.62 -11.49
C PHE A 81 39.94 9.57 -12.47
N PRO A 82 38.68 9.06 -12.23
CA PRO A 82 38.04 8.15 -13.18
C PRO A 82 37.74 8.87 -14.50
N LEU A 83 38.34 8.36 -15.60
CA LEU A 83 38.15 8.92 -16.93
C LEU A 83 37.05 8.19 -17.70
N GLY A 84 36.79 8.65 -18.95
CA GLY A 84 35.82 7.99 -19.85
C GLY A 84 34.35 8.14 -19.43
N GLY A 85 34.00 9.15 -18.63
CA GLY A 85 32.62 9.41 -18.22
C GLY A 85 32.10 8.48 -17.12
N LYS A 86 32.97 7.71 -16.44
CA LYS A 86 32.59 6.76 -15.38
C LYS A 86 31.80 7.42 -14.27
N ARG A 87 32.18 8.62 -13.83
CA ARG A 87 31.52 9.39 -12.79
C ARG A 87 30.09 9.75 -13.20
N GLY A 88 29.93 10.37 -14.38
CA GLY A 88 28.60 10.70 -14.89
C GLY A 88 27.71 9.44 -15.08
N ALA A 89 28.28 8.33 -15.55
CA ALA A 89 27.53 7.09 -15.67
C ALA A 89 27.09 6.49 -14.31
N ARG A 90 27.89 6.65 -13.24
CA ARG A 90 27.51 6.27 -11.86
C ARG A 90 26.40 7.18 -11.34
N GLU A 91 26.54 8.48 -11.53
CA GLU A 91 25.53 9.48 -11.14
C GLU A 91 24.21 9.27 -11.87
N ASP A 92 24.24 9.05 -13.21
CA ASP A 92 23.06 8.74 -14.01
C ASP A 92 22.33 7.48 -13.53
N ALA A 93 23.09 6.42 -13.22
CA ALA A 93 22.53 5.19 -12.68
C ALA A 93 21.87 5.43 -11.31
N ALA A 94 22.55 6.12 -10.40
CA ALA A 94 22.02 6.45 -9.08
C ALA A 94 20.78 7.37 -9.17
N ALA A 95 20.79 8.34 -10.09
CA ALA A 95 19.65 9.22 -10.34
C ALA A 95 18.45 8.46 -10.90
N ALA A 96 18.68 7.47 -11.76
CA ALA A 96 17.60 6.62 -12.25
C ALA A 96 17.07 5.68 -11.15
N ASP A 97 17.94 5.08 -10.32
CA ASP A 97 17.56 4.28 -9.16
C ASP A 97 16.75 5.12 -8.15
N ALA A 98 17.13 6.37 -7.91
CA ALA A 98 16.39 7.30 -7.05
C ALA A 98 15.00 7.62 -7.60
N ARG A 99 14.85 7.82 -8.91
CA ARG A 99 13.52 8.00 -9.54
C ARG A 99 12.65 6.77 -9.40
N ALA A 100 13.21 5.56 -9.55
CA ALA A 100 12.48 4.33 -9.31
C ALA A 100 11.97 4.25 -7.87
N THR A 101 12.85 4.51 -6.88
CA THR A 101 12.48 4.51 -5.45
C THR A 101 11.42 5.57 -5.12
N GLN A 102 11.47 6.73 -5.77
CA GLN A 102 10.45 7.77 -5.61
C GLN A 102 9.09 7.31 -6.17
N ALA A 103 9.09 6.64 -7.30
CA ALA A 103 7.87 6.05 -7.88
C ALA A 103 7.32 4.92 -7.00
N ASP A 104 8.19 4.09 -6.40
CA ASP A 104 7.80 3.06 -5.44
C ASP A 104 7.14 3.67 -4.18
N ALA A 105 7.65 4.80 -3.70
CA ALA A 105 7.02 5.51 -2.59
C ALA A 105 5.62 6.05 -2.95
N ALA A 106 5.44 6.54 -4.18
CA ALA A 106 4.12 6.95 -4.67
C ALA A 106 3.16 5.76 -4.82
N ALA A 107 3.66 4.60 -5.26
CA ALA A 107 2.90 3.36 -5.31
C ALA A 107 2.46 2.92 -3.91
N LYS A 108 3.36 2.98 -2.92
CA LYS A 108 3.06 2.62 -1.52
C LYS A 108 1.98 3.51 -0.91
N LEU A 109 2.00 4.81 -1.21
CA LEU A 109 0.94 5.73 -0.78
C LEU A 109 -0.43 5.26 -1.30
N GLN A 110 -0.53 4.93 -2.59
CA GLN A 110 -1.76 4.43 -3.18
C GLN A 110 -2.19 3.07 -2.60
N ASP A 111 -1.26 2.20 -2.26
CA ASP A 111 -1.54 0.93 -1.59
C ASP A 111 -2.16 1.15 -0.21
N VAL A 112 -1.61 2.06 0.59
CA VAL A 112 -2.17 2.41 1.91
C VAL A 112 -3.56 3.05 1.77
N GLU A 113 -3.76 3.94 0.79
CA GLU A 113 -5.09 4.52 0.52
C GLU A 113 -6.13 3.45 0.20
N ARG A 114 -5.76 2.46 -0.61
CA ARG A 114 -6.60 1.31 -0.90
C ARG A 114 -6.90 0.49 0.36
N GLU A 115 -5.90 0.21 1.19
CA GLU A 115 -6.06 -0.53 2.45
C GLU A 115 -6.97 0.21 3.44
N VAL A 116 -6.85 1.54 3.55
CA VAL A 116 -7.75 2.37 4.36
C VAL A 116 -9.17 2.31 3.85
N THR A 117 -9.38 2.38 2.53
CA THR A 117 -10.71 2.26 1.92
C THR A 117 -11.33 0.88 2.17
N GLN A 118 -10.52 -0.20 2.10
CA GLN A 118 -10.98 -1.55 2.43
C GLN A 118 -11.38 -1.67 3.90
N ALA A 119 -10.54 -1.18 4.83
CA ALA A 119 -10.82 -1.23 6.26
C ALA A 119 -12.06 -0.39 6.63
N TYR A 120 -12.23 0.77 5.98
CA TYR A 120 -13.44 1.58 6.11
C TYR A 120 -14.69 0.83 5.62
N GLY A 121 -14.61 0.18 4.45
CA GLY A 121 -15.69 -0.62 3.89
C GLY A 121 -16.06 -1.81 4.78
N GLU A 122 -15.08 -2.48 5.38
CA GLU A 122 -15.30 -3.56 6.35
C GLU A 122 -16.02 -3.06 7.61
N LEU A 123 -15.61 -1.91 8.15
CA LEU A 123 -16.24 -1.29 9.30
C LEU A 123 -17.70 -0.88 8.97
N PHE A 124 -17.89 -0.16 7.85
CA PHE A 124 -19.23 0.22 7.36
C PHE A 124 -20.15 -1.00 7.20
N MET A 125 -19.69 -2.02 6.52
CA MET A 125 -20.44 -3.26 6.31
C MET A 125 -20.87 -3.88 7.64
N THR A 126 -19.91 -4.00 8.58
CA THR A 126 -20.18 -4.65 9.87
C THR A 126 -21.14 -3.82 10.72
N GLU A 127 -20.99 -2.49 10.76
CA GLU A 127 -21.94 -1.59 11.45
C GLU A 127 -23.35 -1.69 10.85
N ARG A 128 -23.44 -1.74 9.53
CA ARG A 128 -24.74 -1.85 8.86
C ARG A 128 -25.39 -3.20 9.08
N ILE A 129 -24.62 -4.29 9.01
CA ILE A 129 -25.12 -5.63 9.31
C ILE A 129 -25.56 -5.72 10.77
N LEU A 130 -24.79 -5.21 11.72
CA LEU A 130 -25.13 -5.20 13.13
C LEU A 130 -26.46 -4.48 13.37
N GLN A 131 -26.69 -3.33 12.76
CA GLN A 131 -27.95 -2.61 12.83
C GLN A 131 -29.13 -3.44 12.30
N VAL A 132 -28.94 -4.16 11.21
CA VAL A 132 -29.97 -5.04 10.63
C VAL A 132 -30.30 -6.21 11.57
N HIS A 133 -29.29 -6.80 12.22
CA HIS A 133 -29.48 -7.86 13.22
C HIS A 133 -30.19 -7.36 14.48
N GLU A 134 -29.93 -6.12 14.92
CA GLU A 134 -30.71 -5.48 16.00
C GLU A 134 -32.19 -5.35 15.63
N GLU A 135 -32.51 -4.88 14.40
CA GLU A 135 -33.89 -4.84 13.89
C GLU A 135 -34.54 -6.23 13.86
N THR A 136 -33.77 -7.25 13.43
CA THR A 136 -34.23 -8.67 13.38
C THR A 136 -34.48 -9.24 14.78
N LEU A 137 -33.64 -8.97 15.76
CA LEU A 137 -33.85 -9.35 17.15
C LEU A 137 -35.21 -8.83 17.68
N ASP A 138 -35.58 -7.60 17.34
CA ASP A 138 -36.83 -7.02 17.75
C ASP A 138 -38.03 -7.71 17.08
N VAL A 139 -37.91 -8.10 15.82
CA VAL A 139 -38.95 -8.89 15.10
C VAL A 139 -39.08 -10.27 15.73
N LEU A 140 -37.99 -10.98 16.00
CA LEU A 140 -37.98 -12.31 16.58
C LEU A 140 -38.51 -12.32 18.03
N ARG A 141 -38.23 -11.30 18.84
CA ARG A 141 -38.79 -11.11 20.18
C ARG A 141 -40.33 -11.00 20.11
N LYS A 142 -40.86 -10.15 19.21
CA LYS A 142 -42.30 -10.00 18.99
C LYS A 142 -42.94 -11.31 18.51
N LEU A 143 -42.25 -11.98 17.55
CA LEU A 143 -42.74 -13.26 17.03
C LEU A 143 -42.81 -14.36 18.10
N SER A 144 -41.78 -14.43 18.96
CA SER A 144 -41.73 -15.36 20.10
C SER A 144 -42.88 -15.12 21.08
N THR A 145 -43.22 -13.84 21.37
CA THR A 145 -44.35 -13.47 22.21
C THR A 145 -45.69 -13.91 21.57
N VAL A 146 -45.90 -13.57 20.30
CA VAL A 146 -47.13 -13.96 19.56
C VAL A 146 -47.29 -15.49 19.51
N ALA A 147 -46.18 -16.23 19.29
CA ALA A 147 -46.25 -17.69 19.28
C ALA A 147 -46.64 -18.26 20.66
N ALA A 148 -46.07 -17.71 21.75
CA ALA A 148 -46.42 -18.10 23.12
C ALA A 148 -47.89 -17.81 23.45
N ASP A 149 -48.41 -16.64 23.09
CA ASP A 149 -49.80 -16.25 23.31
C ASP A 149 -50.77 -17.15 22.55
N ARG A 150 -50.45 -17.55 21.31
CA ARG A 150 -51.25 -18.49 20.53
C ARG A 150 -51.28 -19.88 21.15
N VAL A 151 -50.16 -20.37 21.68
CA VAL A 151 -50.12 -21.64 22.41
C VAL A 151 -50.96 -21.57 23.67
N ALA A 152 -50.87 -20.50 24.46
CA ALA A 152 -51.63 -20.28 25.67
C ALA A 152 -53.14 -20.22 25.37
N ALA A 153 -53.55 -19.66 24.24
CA ALA A 153 -54.95 -19.60 23.79
C ALA A 153 -55.45 -20.90 23.14
N GLY A 154 -54.64 -21.98 23.10
CA GLY A 154 -55.00 -23.25 22.44
C GLY A 154 -55.10 -23.16 20.91
N ARG A 155 -54.55 -22.12 20.30
CA ARG A 155 -54.61 -21.84 18.84
C ARG A 155 -53.26 -22.03 18.14
N GLY A 156 -52.21 -22.42 18.85
CA GLY A 156 -50.85 -22.63 18.35
C GLY A 156 -50.27 -23.96 18.83
N GLU A 157 -49.25 -24.45 18.09
CA GLU A 157 -48.52 -25.65 18.48
C GLU A 157 -47.38 -25.28 19.45
N VAL A 158 -47.14 -26.11 20.47
CA VAL A 158 -45.98 -25.90 21.41
C VAL A 158 -44.65 -25.85 20.67
N VAL A 159 -44.52 -26.60 19.58
CA VAL A 159 -43.32 -26.63 18.71
C VAL A 159 -43.04 -25.25 18.09
N ASP A 160 -44.06 -24.46 17.77
CA ASP A 160 -43.88 -23.11 17.22
C ASP A 160 -43.21 -22.18 18.25
N GLY A 161 -43.66 -22.19 19.51
CA GLY A 161 -43.03 -21.41 20.58
C GLY A 161 -41.56 -21.78 20.82
N LEU A 162 -41.28 -23.10 20.79
CA LEU A 162 -39.85 -23.56 20.93
C LEU A 162 -38.99 -23.15 19.76
N LYS A 163 -39.49 -23.22 18.53
CA LYS A 163 -38.77 -22.79 17.32
C LYS A 163 -38.52 -21.30 17.33
N ALA A 164 -39.53 -20.47 17.63
CA ALA A 164 -39.36 -19.02 17.71
C ALA A 164 -38.29 -18.62 18.74
N ARG A 165 -38.28 -19.27 19.90
CA ARG A 165 -37.29 -19.05 20.94
C ARG A 165 -35.87 -19.53 20.52
N SER A 166 -35.77 -20.66 19.80
CA SER A 166 -34.52 -21.17 19.27
C SER A 166 -33.91 -20.20 18.24
N GLU A 167 -34.71 -19.64 17.34
CA GLU A 167 -34.24 -18.64 16.36
C GLU A 167 -33.80 -17.35 17.07
N LEU A 168 -34.50 -16.87 18.07
CA LEU A 168 -34.10 -15.72 18.87
C LEU A 168 -32.72 -15.92 19.52
N LEU A 169 -32.50 -17.09 20.15
CA LEU A 169 -31.19 -17.39 20.78
C LEU A 169 -30.03 -17.51 19.76
N LYS A 170 -30.32 -18.04 18.57
CA LYS A 170 -29.34 -18.07 17.50
C LYS A 170 -28.95 -16.66 17.04
N GLU A 171 -29.94 -15.80 16.90
CA GLU A 171 -29.77 -14.42 16.49
C GLU A 171 -29.00 -13.61 17.53
N GLU A 172 -29.25 -13.82 18.83
CA GLU A 172 -28.46 -13.25 19.91
C GLU A 172 -27.01 -13.68 19.84
N GLY A 173 -26.74 -14.96 19.53
CA GLY A 173 -25.39 -15.47 19.34
C GLY A 173 -24.67 -14.86 18.11
N GLU A 174 -25.40 -14.64 17.02
CA GLU A 174 -24.87 -13.98 15.81
C GLU A 174 -24.56 -12.51 16.06
N HIS A 175 -25.43 -11.81 16.78
CA HIS A 175 -25.20 -10.42 17.20
C HIS A 175 -23.90 -10.27 17.99
N GLU A 176 -23.65 -11.12 19.00
CA GLU A 176 -22.41 -11.08 19.77
C GLU A 176 -21.15 -11.29 18.88
N ARG A 177 -21.25 -12.19 17.90
CA ARG A 177 -20.18 -12.44 16.94
C ARG A 177 -19.91 -11.22 16.06
N LEU A 178 -20.95 -10.54 15.62
CA LEU A 178 -20.84 -9.30 14.82
C LEU A 178 -20.24 -8.16 15.61
N VAL A 179 -20.57 -8.01 16.90
CA VAL A 179 -19.94 -7.04 17.80
C VAL A 179 -18.41 -7.26 17.87
N ALA A 180 -17.97 -8.51 18.04
CA ALA A 180 -16.55 -8.83 18.03
C ALA A 180 -15.87 -8.52 16.67
N THR A 181 -16.58 -8.75 15.57
CA THR A 181 -16.11 -8.42 14.21
C THR A 181 -15.97 -6.91 14.02
N GLN A 182 -16.92 -6.11 14.51
CA GLN A 182 -16.87 -4.65 14.49
C GLN A 182 -15.64 -4.12 15.24
N VAL A 183 -15.37 -4.66 16.44
CA VAL A 183 -14.19 -4.29 17.22
C VAL A 183 -12.90 -4.56 16.43
N SER A 184 -12.83 -5.70 15.75
CA SER A 184 -11.67 -6.08 14.93
C SER A 184 -11.49 -5.16 13.72
N ALA A 185 -12.57 -4.83 13.01
CA ALA A 185 -12.55 -3.92 11.87
C ALA A 185 -12.13 -2.50 12.30
N ALA A 186 -12.66 -2.01 13.44
CA ALA A 186 -12.29 -0.74 14.02
C ALA A 186 -10.81 -0.69 14.43
N ALA A 187 -10.28 -1.77 15.02
CA ALA A 187 -8.87 -1.87 15.39
C ALA A 187 -7.96 -1.82 14.15
N ARG A 188 -8.33 -2.52 13.07
CA ARG A 188 -7.59 -2.47 11.80
C ARG A 188 -7.53 -1.05 11.22
N LEU A 189 -8.66 -0.35 11.21
CA LEU A 189 -8.71 1.03 10.70
C LEU A 189 -7.85 1.97 11.55
N ARG A 190 -7.90 1.85 12.90
CA ARG A 190 -7.03 2.65 13.79
C ARG A 190 -5.54 2.41 13.51
N ALA A 191 -5.14 1.16 13.30
CA ALA A 191 -3.75 0.82 12.98
C ALA A 191 -3.26 1.48 11.69
N LEU A 192 -4.08 1.47 10.62
CA LEU A 192 -3.75 2.14 9.35
C LEU A 192 -3.65 3.66 9.49
N LEU A 193 -4.43 4.26 10.38
CA LEU A 193 -4.42 5.70 10.67
C LEU A 193 -3.36 6.10 11.71
N ALA A 194 -2.61 5.14 12.24
CA ALA A 194 -1.68 5.34 13.35
C ALA A 194 -2.34 6.03 14.57
N ARG A 195 -3.61 5.68 14.85
CA ARG A 195 -4.34 6.12 16.04
C ARG A 195 -4.08 5.18 17.21
N GLU A 196 -4.26 5.68 18.43
CA GLU A 196 -4.25 4.85 19.63
C GLU A 196 -5.39 3.81 19.60
N ALA A 197 -5.16 2.65 20.25
CA ALA A 197 -6.08 1.51 20.22
C ALA A 197 -7.50 1.88 20.71
N ASP A 198 -7.60 2.76 21.69
CA ASP A 198 -8.86 3.15 22.32
C ASP A 198 -9.43 4.48 21.79
N SER A 199 -8.81 5.06 20.75
CA SER A 199 -9.32 6.32 20.17
C SER A 199 -10.76 6.13 19.65
N PRO A 200 -11.68 7.06 19.95
CA PRO A 200 -13.06 6.92 19.49
C PRO A 200 -13.15 7.04 17.97
N LEU A 201 -13.96 6.17 17.39
CA LEU A 201 -14.38 6.26 16.00
C LEU A 201 -15.86 6.64 15.97
N GLY A 202 -16.22 7.60 15.14
CA GLY A 202 -17.63 7.92 14.86
C GLY A 202 -18.27 6.87 13.94
N PRO A 203 -19.58 6.93 13.74
CA PRO A 203 -20.28 6.05 12.81
C PRO A 203 -19.81 6.29 11.37
N THR A 204 -19.78 5.24 10.55
CA THR A 204 -19.40 5.33 9.14
C THR A 204 -20.53 5.90 8.29
N GLU A 205 -20.20 6.67 7.26
CA GLU A 205 -21.14 7.11 6.22
C GLU A 205 -21.20 6.09 5.07
N GLU A 206 -22.36 6.00 4.40
CA GLU A 206 -22.51 5.14 3.23
C GLU A 206 -21.55 5.59 2.11
N PRO A 207 -20.77 4.69 1.52
CA PRO A 207 -19.87 5.04 0.42
C PRO A 207 -20.65 5.60 -0.79
N PRO A 208 -20.24 6.73 -1.36
CA PRO A 208 -20.95 7.30 -2.50
C PRO A 208 -20.77 6.43 -3.75
N LEU A 209 -21.85 6.28 -4.52
CA LEU A 209 -21.77 5.64 -5.83
C LEU A 209 -21.28 6.65 -6.86
N LEU A 210 -20.32 6.23 -7.66
CA LEU A 210 -19.82 7.04 -8.78
C LEU A 210 -20.88 7.13 -9.89
N GLY A 211 -20.80 8.21 -10.65
CA GLY A 211 -21.52 8.33 -11.92
C GLY A 211 -20.98 7.40 -13.00
N THR A 212 -21.19 7.79 -14.26
CA THR A 212 -20.73 7.00 -15.42
C THR A 212 -19.20 6.97 -15.50
N LEU A 213 -18.62 5.78 -15.58
CA LEU A 213 -17.19 5.61 -15.81
C LEU A 213 -16.79 6.01 -17.24
N PRO A 214 -15.58 6.55 -17.43
CA PRO A 214 -15.02 6.78 -18.75
C PRO A 214 -14.91 5.49 -19.58
N ALA A 215 -14.69 5.65 -20.90
CA ALA A 215 -14.46 4.51 -21.79
C ALA A 215 -13.17 3.75 -21.42
N ASP A 216 -13.13 2.45 -21.67
CA ASP A 216 -12.02 1.58 -21.27
C ASP A 216 -10.68 2.01 -21.88
N ASP A 217 -10.68 2.53 -23.11
CA ASP A 217 -9.46 3.04 -23.75
C ASP A 217 -8.89 4.25 -23.01
N ALA A 218 -9.74 5.16 -22.56
CA ALA A 218 -9.33 6.32 -21.77
C ALA A 218 -8.76 5.91 -20.39
N LEU A 219 -9.38 4.90 -19.74
CA LEU A 219 -8.88 4.37 -18.48
C LEU A 219 -7.51 3.70 -18.66
N ARG A 220 -7.32 2.90 -19.73
CA ARG A 220 -6.03 2.25 -20.03
C ARG A 220 -4.94 3.28 -20.34
N ALA A 221 -5.24 4.28 -21.17
CA ALA A 221 -4.29 5.35 -21.49
C ALA A 221 -3.84 6.09 -20.23
N ARG A 222 -4.80 6.48 -19.37
CA ARG A 222 -4.51 7.14 -18.11
C ARG A 222 -3.61 6.32 -17.19
N ALA A 223 -3.88 5.01 -17.05
CA ALA A 223 -3.07 4.13 -16.22
C ALA A 223 -1.62 4.05 -16.71
N LEU A 224 -1.41 3.93 -18.03
CA LEU A 224 -0.06 3.86 -18.60
C LEU A 224 0.71 5.18 -18.48
N GLU A 225 0.03 6.31 -18.35
CA GLU A 225 0.63 7.62 -18.19
C GLU A 225 0.94 7.96 -16.73
N HIS A 226 0.03 7.63 -15.80
CA HIS A 226 0.10 8.15 -14.43
C HIS A 226 0.55 7.13 -13.40
N ARG A 227 0.58 5.84 -13.74
CA ARG A 227 0.89 4.80 -12.75
C ARG A 227 2.35 4.83 -12.35
N PRO A 228 2.65 4.94 -11.02
CA PRO A 228 4.03 5.03 -10.54
C PRO A 228 4.91 3.87 -10.98
N GLU A 229 4.39 2.65 -11.06
CA GLU A 229 5.17 1.47 -11.47
C GLU A 229 5.64 1.55 -12.92
N VAL A 230 4.91 2.23 -13.80
CA VAL A 230 5.36 2.46 -15.19
C VAL A 230 6.54 3.41 -15.19
N GLN A 231 6.51 4.44 -14.33
CA GLN A 231 7.63 5.38 -14.16
C GLN A 231 8.84 4.68 -13.54
N ALA A 232 8.63 3.82 -12.52
CA ALA A 232 9.70 3.02 -11.93
C ALA A 232 10.35 2.07 -12.95
N ALA A 233 9.56 1.38 -13.77
CA ALA A 233 10.07 0.50 -14.82
C ALA A 233 10.87 1.27 -15.89
N GLY A 234 10.40 2.45 -16.28
CA GLY A 234 11.13 3.34 -17.18
C GLY A 234 12.47 3.79 -16.58
N ALA A 235 12.48 4.16 -15.31
CA ALA A 235 13.69 4.52 -14.58
C ALA A 235 14.66 3.33 -14.47
N ALA A 236 14.16 2.11 -14.23
CA ALA A 236 14.99 0.89 -14.18
C ALA A 236 15.68 0.61 -15.54
N VAL A 237 15.02 0.84 -16.67
CA VAL A 237 15.65 0.77 -18.00
C VAL A 237 16.77 1.78 -18.11
N GLN A 238 16.54 3.05 -17.74
CA GLN A 238 17.56 4.11 -17.77
C GLN A 238 18.77 3.79 -16.88
N ALA A 239 18.53 3.22 -15.69
CA ALA A 239 19.59 2.76 -14.80
C ALA A 239 20.43 1.64 -15.44
N ALA A 240 19.78 0.68 -16.11
CA ALA A 240 20.47 -0.40 -16.82
C ALA A 240 21.31 0.15 -17.99
N GLU A 241 20.81 1.12 -18.76
CA GLU A 241 21.56 1.80 -19.83
C GLU A 241 22.76 2.58 -19.30
N ALA A 242 22.62 3.28 -18.18
CA ALA A 242 23.74 3.96 -17.51
C ALA A 242 24.81 2.96 -17.06
N ARG A 243 24.41 1.78 -16.58
CA ARG A 243 25.35 0.71 -16.22
C ARG A 243 26.05 0.10 -17.44
N VAL A 244 25.45 0.08 -18.64
CA VAL A 244 26.15 -0.26 -19.90
C VAL A 244 27.21 0.77 -20.22
N ARG A 245 26.91 2.07 -20.08
CA ARG A 245 27.90 3.14 -20.28
C ARG A 245 29.05 3.00 -19.30
N LEU A 246 28.76 2.71 -18.02
CA LEU A 246 29.79 2.49 -16.99
C LEU A 246 30.67 1.28 -17.32
N ALA A 247 30.08 0.15 -17.72
CA ALA A 247 30.81 -1.07 -18.10
C ALA A 247 31.72 -0.80 -19.32
N SER A 248 31.22 -0.08 -20.32
CA SER A 248 31.99 0.31 -21.51
C SER A 248 33.13 1.26 -21.17
N ALA A 249 32.92 2.21 -20.25
CA ALA A 249 33.91 3.15 -19.77
C ALA A 249 35.05 2.48 -18.99
N ALA A 250 34.89 1.23 -18.54
CA ALA A 250 35.95 0.45 -17.91
C ALA A 250 37.13 0.16 -18.87
N ALA A 251 36.93 0.32 -20.18
CA ALA A 251 38.01 0.26 -21.20
C ALA A 251 38.95 1.48 -21.18
N VAL A 252 38.56 2.56 -20.52
CA VAL A 252 39.38 3.78 -20.39
C VAL A 252 40.15 3.70 -19.06
N PRO A 253 41.49 3.93 -19.08
CA PRO A 253 42.27 3.99 -17.85
C PRO A 253 41.82 5.09 -16.91
N ASP A 254 41.91 4.84 -15.61
CA ASP A 254 41.85 5.90 -14.59
C ASP A 254 43.26 6.45 -14.36
N VAL A 255 43.36 7.72 -14.01
CA VAL A 255 44.63 8.40 -13.79
C VAL A 255 44.71 8.87 -12.35
N THR A 256 45.81 8.51 -11.69
CA THR A 256 46.06 8.86 -10.30
C THR A 256 47.37 9.65 -10.21
N PRO A 257 47.33 10.99 -10.22
CA PRO A 257 48.52 11.80 -9.88
C PRO A 257 48.94 11.49 -8.44
N ILE A 258 50.25 11.51 -8.25
CA ILE A 258 50.94 11.25 -6.99
C ILE A 258 51.85 12.44 -6.69
N LEU A 259 51.70 13.04 -5.51
CA LEU A 259 52.62 14.00 -4.95
C LEU A 259 53.26 13.35 -3.73
N GLY A 260 54.57 13.22 -3.72
CA GLY A 260 55.25 12.57 -2.60
C GLY A 260 56.50 13.33 -2.14
N TYR A 261 56.79 13.18 -0.87
CA TYR A 261 57.99 13.65 -0.21
C TYR A 261 58.65 12.48 0.51
N MET A 262 59.96 12.33 0.29
CA MET A 262 60.77 11.32 0.95
C MET A 262 61.92 11.99 1.68
N HIS A 263 62.06 11.65 2.93
CA HIS A 263 63.21 12.03 3.76
C HIS A 263 64.05 10.80 4.10
N VAL A 264 65.35 10.87 3.86
CA VAL A 264 66.33 9.82 4.21
C VAL A 264 67.20 10.31 5.36
N PHE A 265 67.08 9.72 6.54
CA PHE A 265 67.85 10.07 7.69
C PHE A 265 69.35 9.66 7.48
N GLY A 266 70.29 10.45 7.98
CA GLY A 266 71.72 10.11 7.97
C GLY A 266 72.49 10.22 6.64
N ALA A 267 71.81 10.62 5.54
CA ALA A 267 72.49 10.85 4.26
C ALA A 267 73.08 12.29 4.15
N PRO A 268 74.24 12.51 3.44
CA PRO A 268 74.82 13.87 3.18
C PRO A 268 73.84 14.75 2.38
N PRO A 269 74.05 16.03 2.11
CA PRO A 269 73.09 17.14 2.02
C PRO A 269 71.93 17.05 1.06
N GLN A 270 71.68 15.91 0.42
CA GLN A 270 70.52 15.64 -0.48
C GLN A 270 69.61 14.54 0.06
N ASN A 271 69.14 14.68 1.27
CA ASN A 271 68.30 13.69 1.96
C ASN A 271 66.80 13.97 1.84
N ASN A 272 66.43 15.00 1.09
CA ASN A 272 65.02 15.40 0.89
C ASN A 272 64.65 15.31 -0.59
N PHE A 273 63.63 14.53 -0.91
CA PHE A 273 63.16 14.35 -2.29
C PHE A 273 61.72 14.69 -2.40
N LEU A 274 61.36 15.66 -3.22
CA LEU A 274 59.98 15.87 -3.68
C LEU A 274 59.85 15.17 -5.04
N PHE A 275 58.83 14.36 -5.19
CA PHE A 275 58.54 13.68 -6.45
C PHE A 275 57.08 13.82 -6.87
N LEU A 276 56.89 13.88 -8.18
CA LEU A 276 55.61 13.83 -8.84
C LEU A 276 55.56 12.54 -9.64
N GLY A 277 54.44 11.84 -9.53
CA GLY A 277 54.20 10.61 -10.26
C GLY A 277 52.82 10.56 -10.84
N VAL A 278 52.64 9.68 -11.78
CA VAL A 278 51.31 9.35 -12.33
C VAL A 278 51.19 7.84 -12.38
N GLN A 279 50.11 7.32 -11.81
CA GLN A 279 49.74 5.93 -11.91
C GLN A 279 48.51 5.82 -12.78
N ALA A 280 48.42 4.79 -13.63
CA ALA A 280 47.22 4.48 -14.40
C ALA A 280 46.97 2.97 -14.40
N ASN A 281 45.72 2.58 -14.30
CA ASN A 281 45.31 1.19 -14.53
C ASN A 281 45.25 0.93 -16.04
N LEU A 282 45.90 -0.15 -16.49
CA LEU A 282 45.86 -0.53 -17.90
C LEU A 282 44.86 -1.64 -18.15
N PRO A 283 43.75 -1.39 -18.87
CA PRO A 283 42.71 -2.40 -19.12
C PRO A 283 43.13 -3.36 -20.25
N ILE A 284 44.18 -4.18 -20.01
CA ILE A 284 44.72 -5.11 -21.00
C ILE A 284 43.82 -6.34 -21.23
N PHE A 285 43.01 -6.71 -20.25
CA PHE A 285 42.12 -7.90 -20.33
C PHE A 285 40.77 -7.54 -20.92
N ARG A 286 40.71 -6.93 -22.10
CA ARG A 286 39.45 -6.49 -22.74
C ARG A 286 38.55 -7.64 -23.06
N GLY A 287 39.03 -8.70 -23.74
CA GLY A 287 38.23 -9.82 -24.19
C GLY A 287 37.68 -10.73 -23.07
N SER A 288 38.45 -10.88 -21.98
CA SER A 288 38.04 -11.75 -20.88
C SER A 288 37.32 -11.04 -19.72
N LYS A 289 37.41 -9.72 -19.61
CA LYS A 289 36.82 -8.96 -18.49
C LYS A 289 35.83 -7.90 -18.95
N ILE A 290 36.22 -7.03 -19.89
CA ILE A 290 35.39 -5.86 -20.26
C ILE A 290 34.26 -6.25 -21.19
N GLU A 291 34.52 -6.98 -22.26
CA GLU A 291 33.50 -7.40 -23.24
C GLU A 291 32.42 -8.28 -22.61
N PRO A 292 32.73 -9.31 -21.79
CA PRO A 292 31.70 -10.04 -21.06
C PRO A 292 30.90 -9.17 -20.09
N SER A 293 31.52 -8.20 -19.43
CA SER A 293 30.85 -7.26 -18.53
C SER A 293 29.88 -6.36 -19.28
N VAL A 294 30.27 -5.84 -20.46
CA VAL A 294 29.39 -5.05 -21.33
C VAL A 294 28.24 -5.91 -21.88
N SER A 295 28.54 -7.14 -22.30
CA SER A 295 27.52 -8.09 -22.78
C SER A 295 26.49 -8.38 -21.68
N ALA A 296 26.94 -8.66 -20.46
CA ALA A 296 26.07 -8.87 -19.31
C ALA A 296 25.22 -7.61 -18.98
N ALA A 297 25.81 -6.41 -19.09
CA ALA A 297 25.07 -5.17 -18.87
C ALA A 297 23.99 -4.95 -19.97
N ARG A 298 24.28 -5.26 -21.23
CA ARG A 298 23.28 -5.20 -22.32
C ARG A 298 22.14 -6.18 -22.13
N ALA A 299 22.44 -7.42 -21.74
CA ALA A 299 21.40 -8.40 -21.42
C ALA A 299 20.48 -7.91 -20.27
N ARG A 300 21.01 -7.14 -19.32
CA ARG A 300 20.17 -6.51 -18.26
C ARG A 300 19.27 -5.41 -18.82
N VAL A 301 19.68 -4.66 -19.83
CA VAL A 301 18.81 -3.68 -20.51
C VAL A 301 17.66 -4.42 -21.21
N GLU A 302 17.97 -5.48 -21.97
CA GLU A 302 16.94 -6.29 -22.64
C GLU A 302 15.94 -6.87 -21.62
N ALA A 303 16.44 -7.39 -20.50
CA ALA A 303 15.60 -7.89 -19.41
C ALA A 303 14.70 -6.76 -18.81
N ALA A 304 15.25 -5.57 -18.55
CA ALA A 304 14.50 -4.45 -18.01
C ALA A 304 13.42 -3.96 -18.99
N GLN A 305 13.72 -3.91 -20.29
CA GLN A 305 12.75 -3.56 -21.34
C GLN A 305 11.61 -4.58 -21.43
N ALA A 306 11.94 -5.88 -21.43
CA ALA A 306 10.94 -6.94 -21.44
C ALA A 306 10.03 -6.91 -20.19
N LEU A 307 10.60 -6.63 -19.01
CA LEU A 307 9.83 -6.47 -17.77
C LEU A 307 8.91 -5.24 -17.82
N ALA A 308 9.37 -4.13 -18.40
CA ALA A 308 8.55 -2.93 -18.58
C ALA A 308 7.38 -3.19 -19.55
N GLU A 309 7.59 -3.94 -20.62
CA GLU A 309 6.54 -4.37 -21.55
C GLU A 309 5.53 -5.30 -20.86
N ALA A 310 6.01 -6.32 -20.15
CA ALA A 310 5.17 -7.23 -19.40
C ALA A 310 4.32 -6.50 -18.34
N LEU A 311 4.89 -5.48 -17.69
CA LEU A 311 4.18 -4.62 -16.74
C LEU A 311 3.05 -3.84 -17.43
N ARG A 312 3.29 -3.22 -18.59
CA ARG A 312 2.26 -2.50 -19.35
C ARG A 312 1.08 -3.41 -19.73
N ASN A 313 1.38 -4.63 -20.19
CA ASN A 313 0.36 -5.62 -20.53
C ASN A 313 -0.46 -6.02 -19.30
N ARG A 314 0.20 -6.23 -18.16
CA ARG A 314 -0.46 -6.53 -16.88
C ARG A 314 -1.36 -5.38 -16.41
N ILE A 315 -0.88 -4.14 -16.49
CA ILE A 315 -1.64 -2.94 -16.12
C ILE A 315 -2.90 -2.84 -16.99
N THR A 316 -2.78 -3.01 -18.29
CA THR A 316 -3.92 -2.98 -19.22
C THR A 316 -4.99 -4.01 -18.83
N ALA A 317 -4.58 -5.24 -18.51
CA ALA A 317 -5.48 -6.29 -18.06
C ALA A 317 -6.13 -5.96 -16.69
N GLN A 318 -5.35 -5.46 -15.73
CA GLN A 318 -5.84 -5.06 -14.40
C GLN A 318 -6.90 -3.94 -14.50
N VAL A 319 -6.65 -2.89 -15.28
CA VAL A 319 -7.59 -1.79 -15.47
C VAL A 319 -8.90 -2.29 -16.10
N THR A 320 -8.80 -3.13 -17.13
CA THR A 320 -9.99 -3.69 -17.79
C THR A 320 -10.81 -4.54 -16.81
N ALA A 321 -10.17 -5.39 -16.03
CA ALA A 321 -10.84 -6.22 -15.01
C ALA A 321 -11.47 -5.36 -13.90
N ALA A 322 -10.74 -4.40 -13.35
CA ALA A 322 -11.23 -3.52 -12.29
C ALA A 322 -12.42 -2.66 -12.75
N ALA A 323 -12.37 -2.10 -13.97
CA ALA A 323 -13.48 -1.34 -14.53
C ALA A 323 -14.74 -2.20 -14.75
N ALA A 324 -14.57 -3.44 -15.22
CA ALA A 324 -15.69 -4.37 -15.39
C ALA A 324 -16.31 -4.75 -14.04
N GLN A 325 -15.49 -5.02 -13.01
CA GLN A 325 -15.97 -5.33 -11.66
C GLN A 325 -16.72 -4.15 -11.04
N LEU A 326 -16.22 -2.93 -11.16
CA LEU A 326 -16.87 -1.75 -10.63
C LEU A 326 -18.24 -1.49 -11.29
N ARG A 327 -18.34 -1.65 -12.62
CA ARG A 327 -19.64 -1.55 -13.32
C ARG A 327 -20.62 -2.64 -12.90
N ALA A 328 -20.13 -3.86 -12.67
CA ALA A 328 -20.96 -4.95 -12.17
C ALA A 328 -21.43 -4.69 -10.74
N GLY A 329 -20.54 -4.23 -9.85
CA GLY A 329 -20.85 -3.86 -8.48
C GLY A 329 -21.92 -2.78 -8.39
N GLN A 330 -21.82 -1.73 -9.22
CA GLN A 330 -22.84 -0.69 -9.28
C GLN A 330 -24.23 -1.25 -9.62
N ARG A 331 -24.31 -2.10 -10.65
CA ARG A 331 -25.59 -2.74 -11.03
C ARG A 331 -26.12 -3.66 -9.93
N LEU A 332 -25.24 -4.39 -9.22
CA LEU A 332 -25.66 -5.25 -8.11
C LEU A 332 -26.24 -4.43 -6.96
N VAL A 333 -25.65 -3.31 -6.59
CA VAL A 333 -26.17 -2.39 -5.58
C VAL A 333 -27.57 -1.88 -6.00
N GLU A 334 -27.76 -1.46 -7.26
CA GLU A 334 -29.05 -1.01 -7.78
C GLU A 334 -30.13 -2.11 -7.70
N ILE A 335 -29.78 -3.36 -8.04
CA ILE A 335 -30.69 -4.52 -7.95
C ILE A 335 -31.06 -4.78 -6.48
N SER A 336 -30.07 -4.79 -5.56
CA SER A 336 -30.34 -5.06 -4.15
C SER A 336 -31.20 -3.98 -3.51
N ARG A 337 -31.01 -2.70 -3.86
CA ARG A 337 -31.90 -1.62 -3.40
C ARG A 337 -33.35 -1.80 -3.84
N ARG A 338 -33.59 -2.47 -4.96
CA ARG A 338 -34.92 -2.77 -5.46
C ARG A 338 -35.55 -4.05 -4.83
N LEU A 339 -34.70 -5.00 -4.40
CA LEU A 339 -35.13 -6.24 -3.78
C LEU A 339 -35.59 -6.06 -2.32
N ILE A 340 -34.91 -5.17 -1.56
CA ILE A 340 -35.22 -4.94 -0.13
C ILE A 340 -36.68 -4.59 0.13
N PRO A 341 -37.32 -3.62 -0.55
CA PRO A 341 -38.71 -3.29 -0.28
C PRO A 341 -39.66 -4.46 -0.56
N LEU A 342 -39.36 -5.31 -1.55
CA LEU A 342 -40.15 -6.50 -1.85
C LEU A 342 -40.03 -7.54 -0.73
N ALA A 343 -38.85 -7.80 -0.23
CA ALA A 343 -38.60 -8.73 0.87
C ALA A 343 -39.28 -8.24 2.18
N ARG A 344 -39.18 -6.95 2.50
CA ARG A 344 -39.84 -6.33 3.65
C ARG A 344 -41.38 -6.46 3.54
N GLN A 345 -41.96 -6.16 2.38
CA GLN A 345 -43.38 -6.30 2.14
C GLN A 345 -43.84 -7.76 2.30
N THR A 346 -43.04 -8.71 1.85
CA THR A 346 -43.31 -10.15 2.04
C THR A 346 -43.32 -10.53 3.51
N LEU A 347 -42.33 -10.07 4.28
CA LEU A 347 -42.23 -10.29 5.73
C LEU A 347 -43.44 -9.71 6.46
N ASP A 348 -43.81 -8.45 6.20
CA ASP A 348 -44.97 -7.79 6.83
C ASP A 348 -46.26 -8.51 6.54
N SER A 349 -46.45 -8.98 5.29
CA SER A 349 -47.61 -9.77 4.87
C SER A 349 -47.64 -11.12 5.58
N SER A 350 -46.52 -11.79 5.73
CA SER A 350 -46.35 -13.06 6.41
C SER A 350 -46.64 -12.94 7.93
N LEU A 351 -46.13 -11.88 8.58
CA LEU A 351 -46.39 -11.58 9.98
C LEU A 351 -47.91 -11.40 10.24
N SER A 352 -48.57 -10.62 9.38
CA SER A 352 -50.03 -10.37 9.47
C SER A 352 -50.85 -11.63 9.24
N ALA A 353 -50.45 -12.48 8.29
CA ALA A 353 -51.11 -13.75 8.00
C ALA A 353 -50.92 -14.78 9.13
N TYR A 354 -49.74 -14.81 9.76
CA TYR A 354 -49.47 -15.65 10.92
C TYR A 354 -50.31 -15.22 12.14
N ALA A 355 -50.35 -13.92 12.43
CA ALA A 355 -51.15 -13.40 13.54
C ALA A 355 -52.61 -13.77 13.40
N SER A 356 -53.17 -13.80 12.18
CA SER A 356 -54.53 -14.21 11.87
C SER A 356 -54.72 -15.74 11.75
N GLY A 357 -53.65 -16.55 11.89
CA GLY A 357 -53.72 -18.01 11.82
C GLY A 357 -53.83 -18.58 10.42
N ARG A 358 -53.56 -17.81 9.37
CA ARG A 358 -53.68 -18.25 7.97
C ARG A 358 -52.45 -19.00 7.46
N ILE A 359 -51.28 -18.78 8.06
CA ILE A 359 -50.05 -19.48 7.73
C ILE A 359 -49.34 -19.98 8.99
N GLY A 360 -48.38 -20.91 8.84
CA GLY A 360 -47.56 -21.44 9.93
C GLY A 360 -46.34 -20.56 10.21
N LEU A 361 -45.73 -20.75 11.38
CA LEU A 361 -44.55 -20.02 11.85
C LEU A 361 -43.35 -20.14 10.87
N LEU A 362 -43.14 -21.34 10.28
CA LEU A 362 -42.04 -21.58 9.37
C LEU A 362 -42.01 -20.62 8.18
N THR A 363 -43.21 -20.33 7.61
CA THR A 363 -43.29 -19.38 6.49
C THR A 363 -42.90 -17.96 6.89
N VAL A 364 -43.15 -17.56 8.14
CA VAL A 364 -42.74 -16.25 8.67
C VAL A 364 -41.23 -16.23 8.84
N LEU A 365 -40.65 -17.27 9.45
CA LEU A 365 -39.20 -17.38 9.64
C LEU A 365 -38.45 -17.42 8.31
N ASP A 366 -38.98 -18.05 7.28
CA ASP A 366 -38.41 -18.04 5.93
C ASP A 366 -38.45 -16.62 5.30
N SER A 367 -39.59 -15.90 5.47
CA SER A 367 -39.70 -14.50 5.00
C SER A 367 -38.78 -13.55 5.76
N GLU A 368 -38.59 -13.78 7.06
CA GLU A 368 -37.66 -13.01 7.90
C GLU A 368 -36.20 -13.23 7.45
N ARG A 369 -35.78 -14.48 7.29
CA ARG A 369 -34.46 -14.82 6.79
C ARG A 369 -34.15 -14.20 5.42
N GLU A 370 -35.15 -14.24 4.51
CA GLU A 370 -35.01 -13.60 3.20
C GLU A 370 -34.85 -12.08 3.34
N ALA A 371 -35.60 -11.40 4.20
CA ALA A 371 -35.50 -9.97 4.43
C ALA A 371 -34.15 -9.58 5.06
N LEU A 372 -33.70 -10.35 6.06
CA LEU A 372 -32.40 -10.21 6.69
C LEU A 372 -31.28 -10.35 5.64
N MET A 373 -31.25 -11.45 4.90
CA MET A 373 -30.24 -11.74 3.88
C MET A 373 -30.15 -10.64 2.82
N ARG A 374 -31.29 -10.08 2.34
CA ARG A 374 -31.28 -8.99 1.34
C ARG A 374 -30.65 -7.69 1.89
N GLN A 375 -30.87 -7.38 3.16
CA GLN A 375 -30.31 -6.20 3.80
C GLN A 375 -28.80 -6.37 4.04
N GLU A 376 -28.36 -7.54 4.51
CA GLU A 376 -26.95 -7.88 4.62
C GLU A 376 -26.24 -7.86 3.24
N ASP A 377 -26.88 -8.41 2.19
CA ASP A 377 -26.34 -8.41 0.83
C ASP A 377 -26.10 -6.98 0.34
N LEU A 378 -27.01 -6.04 0.62
CA LEU A 378 -26.77 -4.63 0.26
C LEU A 378 -25.56 -4.05 0.98
N ALA A 379 -25.42 -4.30 2.29
CA ALA A 379 -24.26 -3.80 3.05
C ALA A 379 -22.95 -4.37 2.50
N ARG A 380 -22.90 -5.68 2.21
CA ARG A 380 -21.75 -6.34 1.59
C ARG A 380 -21.43 -5.78 0.19
N GLN A 381 -22.45 -5.52 -0.63
CA GLN A 381 -22.28 -4.98 -1.97
C GLN A 381 -21.80 -3.54 -1.98
N LEU A 382 -22.27 -2.70 -1.06
CA LEU A 382 -21.77 -1.33 -0.89
C LEU A 382 -20.30 -1.30 -0.47
N ALA A 383 -19.90 -2.15 0.47
CA ALA A 383 -18.51 -2.29 0.88
C ALA A 383 -17.63 -2.82 -0.27
N ALA A 384 -18.10 -3.86 -0.97
CA ALA A 384 -17.40 -4.41 -2.13
C ALA A 384 -17.26 -3.38 -3.26
N TYR A 385 -18.27 -2.56 -3.49
CA TYR A 385 -18.24 -1.48 -4.47
C TYR A 385 -17.18 -0.43 -4.11
N ALA A 386 -17.11 0.00 -2.85
CA ALA A 386 -16.08 0.92 -2.38
C ALA A 386 -14.67 0.35 -2.57
N GLN A 387 -14.48 -0.95 -2.29
CA GLN A 387 -13.22 -1.65 -2.55
C GLN A 387 -12.89 -1.70 -4.04
N GLN A 388 -13.86 -2.05 -4.91
CA GLN A 388 -13.67 -2.08 -6.36
C GLN A 388 -13.32 -0.70 -6.93
N GLN A 389 -13.89 0.36 -6.35
CA GLN A 389 -13.53 1.73 -6.70
C GLN A 389 -12.06 2.01 -6.33
N ALA A 390 -11.65 1.70 -5.11
CA ALA A 390 -10.26 1.88 -4.67
C ALA A 390 -9.27 1.03 -5.51
N ASP A 391 -9.65 -0.19 -5.87
CA ASP A 391 -8.85 -1.05 -6.75
C ASP A 391 -8.69 -0.45 -8.15
N LEU A 392 -9.75 0.15 -8.71
CA LEU A 392 -9.67 0.85 -9.99
C LEU A 392 -8.82 2.12 -9.87
N GLU A 393 -9.01 2.93 -8.84
CA GLU A 393 -8.20 4.14 -8.60
C GLU A 393 -6.71 3.79 -8.46
N ARG A 394 -6.40 2.73 -7.73
CA ARG A 394 -5.03 2.20 -7.62
C ARG A 394 -4.51 1.70 -8.97
N ALA A 395 -5.33 1.02 -9.76
CA ALA A 395 -4.96 0.55 -11.10
C ALA A 395 -4.71 1.70 -12.09
N LEU A 396 -5.31 2.86 -11.89
CA LEU A 396 -5.13 4.06 -12.70
C LEU A 396 -3.95 4.93 -12.30
N GLY A 397 -3.32 4.65 -11.15
CA GLY A 397 -2.24 5.48 -10.61
C GLY A 397 -2.73 6.74 -9.88
N GLY A 398 -3.97 6.74 -9.38
CA GLY A 398 -4.58 7.82 -8.60
C GLY A 398 -6.08 7.99 -8.88
N GLY A 399 -6.73 8.83 -8.08
CA GLY A 399 -8.19 9.00 -8.09
C GLY A 399 -8.78 9.23 -9.47
N LEU A 400 -9.99 8.74 -9.70
CA LEU A 400 -10.73 8.80 -10.97
C LEU A 400 -10.96 10.23 -11.51
N GLY A 401 -10.73 11.26 -10.68
CA GLY A 401 -11.00 12.65 -11.06
C GLY A 401 -12.49 12.99 -11.15
N VAL A 402 -13.34 12.00 -10.98
CA VAL A 402 -14.79 12.14 -10.86
C VAL A 402 -15.07 12.24 -9.36
N ARG A 403 -15.05 13.46 -8.83
CA ARG A 403 -15.63 13.71 -7.51
C ARG A 403 -17.16 13.73 -7.64
N PRO A 404 -17.91 13.16 -6.69
CA PRO A 404 -19.35 13.22 -6.66
C PRO A 404 -19.86 14.65 -6.58
#